data_46107947893026bd3b1a0645197e61c4
#
_entry.id   46107947893026bd3b1a0645197e61c4
#
_cell.length_a   1.000
_cell.length_b   1.000
_cell.length_c   1.000
_cell.angle_alpha   90.00
_cell.angle_beta   90.00
_cell.angle_gamma   90.00
#
_symmetry.space_group_name_H-M   'P 1'
#
loop_
_entity.id
_entity.type
_entity.pdbx_description
1 polymer ?
#
loop_
_entity_poly.entity_id
_entity_poly.type
_entity_poly.pdbx_seq_one_letter_code
_entity_poly.pdbx_strand_id
1 'polypeptide(L)'
;MVVGRPDGQVLAFERGDVPGAWQLPQGGIDKGETPLDAAWRELGEETGLSRDDVELAGPPTEWIAYELPPEFRASIGRLGQVQRWFRFATRHDAVIPTVDNREFVAWKWVEIPWLIAQVPDFRRLAYQRGFGAATS
;
A
#
# COMPACT_ATOMS: atom_id res chain seq x y z
N MET A 1 -1.89 0.76 -1.82
CA MET A 1 -2.61 2.04 -1.55
C MET A 1 -1.70 2.98 -0.80
N VAL A 2 -1.62 4.21 -1.24
CA VAL A 2 -0.81 5.26 -0.61
C VAL A 2 -1.73 6.26 0.05
N VAL A 3 -1.59 6.46 1.36
CA VAL A 3 -2.31 7.52 2.07
C VAL A 3 -1.29 8.58 2.46
N GLY A 4 -1.39 9.76 1.84
CA GLY A 4 -0.47 10.86 2.04
C GLY A 4 -1.10 12.05 2.75
N ARG A 5 -0.30 12.80 3.48
CA ARG A 5 -0.71 14.06 4.10
C ARG A 5 0.05 15.24 3.50
N PRO A 6 -0.37 16.48 3.77
CA PRO A 6 0.19 17.66 3.09
C PRO A 6 1.71 17.84 3.21
N ASP A 7 2.34 17.30 4.25
CA ASP A 7 3.80 17.39 4.43
C ASP A 7 4.59 16.39 3.58
N GLY A 8 3.91 15.55 2.80
CA GLY A 8 4.54 14.55 1.96
C GLY A 8 4.78 13.20 2.63
N GLN A 9 4.51 13.07 3.93
CA GLN A 9 4.61 11.78 4.59
C GLN A 9 3.45 10.88 4.22
N VAL A 10 3.71 9.57 4.23
CA VAL A 10 2.72 8.54 3.89
C VAL A 10 2.57 7.56 5.05
N LEU A 11 1.40 6.91 5.12
CA LEU A 11 1.15 5.87 6.12
C LEU A 11 1.86 4.58 5.75
N ALA A 12 2.65 4.07 6.67
CA ALA A 12 3.27 2.76 6.58
C ALA A 12 2.76 1.88 7.71
N PHE A 13 2.70 0.57 7.45
CA PHE A 13 2.15 -0.42 8.37
C PHE A 13 3.15 -1.54 8.60
N GLU A 14 3.29 -1.96 9.85
CA GLU A 14 4.15 -3.07 10.21
C GLU A 14 3.39 -4.38 10.12
N ARG A 15 3.97 -5.36 9.44
CA ARG A 15 3.39 -6.69 9.27
C ARG A 15 3.37 -7.44 10.59
N GLY A 16 2.27 -8.15 10.84
CA GLY A 16 2.15 -8.99 12.04
C GLY A 16 2.94 -10.28 11.96
N ASP A 17 3.21 -10.78 10.74
CA ASP A 17 3.94 -12.05 10.53
C ASP A 17 5.46 -11.86 10.44
N VAL A 18 5.94 -10.66 10.15
CA VAL A 18 7.36 -10.37 10.03
C VAL A 18 7.67 -9.08 10.82
N PRO A 19 8.09 -9.18 12.08
CA PRO A 19 8.41 -8.00 12.90
C PRO A 19 9.46 -7.11 12.23
N GLY A 20 9.21 -5.80 12.24
CA GLY A 20 10.10 -4.82 11.62
C GLY A 20 9.91 -4.66 10.12
N ALA A 21 9.01 -5.41 9.48
CA ALA A 21 8.72 -5.26 8.05
C ALA A 21 7.60 -4.24 7.85
N TRP A 22 7.94 -3.09 7.30
CA TRP A 22 7.03 -1.97 7.03
C TRP A 22 6.67 -1.92 5.56
N GLN A 23 5.40 -1.68 5.26
CA GLN A 23 4.89 -1.65 3.89
C GLN A 23 3.64 -0.80 3.78
N LEU A 24 3.19 -0.60 2.53
CA LEU A 24 1.88 -0.01 2.23
C LEU A 24 0.79 -1.09 2.30
N PRO A 25 -0.46 -0.72 2.60
CA PRO A 25 -1.59 -1.63 2.46
C PRO A 25 -1.73 -2.09 1.01
N GLN A 26 -2.04 -3.36 0.83
CA GLN A 26 -2.34 -3.91 -0.48
C GLN A 26 -3.34 -5.04 -0.34
N GLY A 27 -4.13 -5.29 -1.37
CA GLY A 27 -5.08 -6.37 -1.37
C GLY A 27 -5.47 -6.78 -2.76
N GLY A 28 -6.19 -7.87 -2.86
CA GLY A 28 -6.65 -8.43 -4.12
C GLY A 28 -7.95 -7.79 -4.61
N ILE A 29 -8.20 -7.95 -5.89
CA ILE A 29 -9.44 -7.52 -6.53
C ILE A 29 -10.36 -8.73 -6.60
N ASP A 30 -11.56 -8.61 -6.03
CA ASP A 30 -12.55 -9.69 -6.06
C ASP A 30 -13.26 -9.73 -7.41
N LYS A 31 -13.82 -10.88 -7.74
CA LYS A 31 -14.55 -11.07 -8.99
C LYS A 31 -15.70 -10.06 -9.09
N GLY A 32 -15.76 -9.35 -10.23
CA GLY A 32 -16.79 -8.35 -10.49
C GLY A 32 -16.51 -6.98 -9.90
N GLU A 33 -15.42 -6.84 -9.16
CA GLU A 33 -15.03 -5.60 -8.52
C GLU A 33 -14.11 -4.79 -9.43
N THR A 34 -14.27 -3.45 -9.47
CA THR A 34 -13.28 -2.62 -10.16
C THR A 34 -12.04 -2.46 -9.31
N PRO A 35 -10.86 -2.15 -9.91
CA PRO A 35 -9.67 -1.88 -9.11
C PRO A 35 -9.87 -0.77 -8.06
N LEU A 36 -10.59 0.30 -8.39
CA LEU A 36 -10.86 1.38 -7.45
C LEU A 36 -11.75 0.92 -6.29
N ASP A 37 -12.79 0.16 -6.57
CA ASP A 37 -13.68 -0.37 -5.52
C ASP A 37 -12.91 -1.32 -4.60
N ALA A 38 -12.03 -2.16 -5.17
CA ALA A 38 -11.15 -3.02 -4.40
C ALA A 38 -10.23 -2.20 -3.49
N ALA A 39 -9.66 -1.10 -4.00
CA ALA A 39 -8.79 -0.24 -3.20
C ALA A 39 -9.53 0.35 -2.00
N TRP A 40 -10.75 0.85 -2.18
CA TRP A 40 -11.56 1.37 -1.08
C TRP A 40 -11.91 0.28 -0.06
N ARG A 41 -12.29 -0.89 -0.54
CA ARG A 41 -12.65 -2.02 0.33
C ARG A 41 -11.43 -2.46 1.16
N GLU A 42 -10.30 -2.71 0.50
CA GLU A 42 -9.08 -3.15 1.19
C GLU A 42 -8.55 -2.09 2.15
N LEU A 43 -8.64 -0.81 1.78
CA LEU A 43 -8.24 0.27 2.68
C LEU A 43 -9.07 0.23 3.95
N GLY A 44 -10.37 0.04 3.84
CA GLY A 44 -11.25 -0.08 5.00
C GLY A 44 -10.94 -1.30 5.85
N GLU A 45 -10.77 -2.46 5.21
CA GLU A 45 -10.49 -3.72 5.91
C GLU A 45 -9.15 -3.70 6.65
N GLU A 46 -8.11 -3.20 6.00
CA GLU A 46 -6.76 -3.26 6.55
C GLU A 46 -6.42 -2.10 7.49
N THR A 47 -7.00 -0.92 7.26
CA THR A 47 -6.61 0.31 7.99
C THR A 47 -7.74 0.98 8.75
N GLY A 48 -8.98 0.57 8.53
CA GLY A 48 -10.14 1.21 9.14
C GLY A 48 -10.48 2.59 8.60
N LEU A 49 -9.78 3.07 7.58
CA LEU A 49 -10.03 4.39 7.00
C LEU A 49 -11.20 4.35 6.01
N SER A 50 -11.97 5.42 5.98
CA SER A 50 -13.15 5.55 5.12
C SER A 50 -13.08 6.83 4.29
N ARG A 51 -14.13 7.05 3.49
CA ARG A 51 -14.28 8.26 2.69
C ARG A 51 -14.44 9.53 3.54
N ASP A 52 -14.70 9.40 4.83
CA ASP A 52 -14.70 10.53 5.75
C ASP A 52 -13.29 10.97 6.14
N ASP A 53 -12.33 10.04 6.09
CA ASP A 53 -10.96 10.28 6.50
C ASP A 53 -10.06 10.71 5.34
N VAL A 54 -10.28 10.14 4.15
CA VAL A 54 -9.42 10.35 2.99
C VAL A 54 -10.24 10.50 1.71
N GLU A 55 -9.63 11.12 0.71
CA GLU A 55 -10.20 11.26 -0.62
C GLU A 55 -9.20 10.75 -1.67
N LEU A 56 -9.70 10.30 -2.80
CA LEU A 56 -8.84 9.88 -3.91
C LEU A 56 -8.05 11.10 -4.44
N ALA A 57 -6.74 10.93 -4.58
CA ALA A 57 -5.82 12.00 -4.98
C ALA A 57 -5.20 11.69 -6.33
N GLY A 58 -5.82 12.14 -7.40
CA GLY A 58 -5.33 11.96 -8.77
C GLY A 58 -5.64 10.58 -9.34
N PRO A 59 -5.22 10.32 -10.59
CA PRO A 59 -5.45 9.04 -11.24
C PRO A 59 -4.56 7.94 -10.67
N PRO A 60 -4.97 6.65 -10.83
CA PRO A 60 -4.10 5.54 -10.45
C PRO A 60 -2.88 5.47 -11.36
N THR A 61 -1.87 4.72 -10.92
CA THR A 61 -0.71 4.42 -11.76
C THR A 61 -1.10 3.48 -12.89
N GLU A 62 -0.20 3.33 -13.85
CA GLU A 62 -0.24 2.18 -14.75
C GLU A 62 -0.08 0.90 -13.96
N TRP A 63 -0.37 -0.24 -14.59
CA TRP A 63 -0.12 -1.53 -13.95
C TRP A 63 1.38 -1.75 -13.81
N ILE A 64 1.81 -2.11 -12.60
CA ILE A 64 3.21 -2.31 -12.25
C ILE A 64 3.39 -3.79 -11.94
N ALA A 65 4.28 -4.45 -12.71
CA ALA A 65 4.58 -5.86 -12.51
C ALA A 65 5.95 -6.02 -11.85
N TYR A 66 6.07 -7.04 -11.00
CA TYR A 66 7.36 -7.47 -10.48
C TYR A 66 7.37 -8.98 -10.31
N GLU A 67 8.58 -9.57 -10.40
CA GLU A 67 8.75 -11.01 -10.22
C GLU A 67 8.99 -11.33 -8.76
N LEU A 68 8.42 -12.46 -8.31
CA LEU A 68 8.69 -12.98 -6.99
C LEU A 68 10.02 -13.76 -7.01
N PRO A 69 10.81 -13.74 -5.92
CA PRO A 69 11.97 -14.59 -5.80
C PRO A 69 11.61 -16.06 -5.98
N PRO A 70 12.51 -16.88 -6.57
CA PRO A 70 12.22 -18.29 -6.83
C PRO A 70 11.74 -19.08 -5.60
N GLU A 71 12.24 -18.76 -4.42
CA GLU A 71 11.87 -19.41 -3.17
C GLU A 71 10.41 -19.19 -2.78
N PHE A 72 9.77 -18.12 -3.28
CA PHE A 72 8.36 -17.84 -3.01
C PHE A 72 7.42 -18.31 -4.12
N ARG A 73 7.93 -18.53 -5.34
CA ARG A 73 7.11 -18.90 -6.49
C ARG A 73 6.37 -20.23 -6.29
N ALA A 74 7.06 -21.20 -5.71
CA ALA A 74 6.51 -22.54 -5.50
C ALA A 74 5.36 -22.53 -4.47
N SER A 75 5.49 -21.76 -3.39
CA SER A 75 4.50 -21.71 -2.32
C SER A 75 3.27 -20.89 -2.70
N ILE A 76 3.41 -19.88 -3.57
CA ILE A 76 2.33 -18.99 -3.97
C ILE A 76 1.67 -19.46 -5.28
N GLY A 77 2.37 -20.28 -6.08
CA GLY A 77 1.87 -20.78 -7.34
C GLY A 77 1.85 -19.75 -8.46
N ARG A 78 2.69 -18.70 -8.37
CA ARG A 78 2.77 -17.64 -9.38
C ARG A 78 4.20 -17.13 -9.53
N LEU A 79 4.53 -16.62 -10.73
CA LEU A 79 5.86 -16.10 -11.05
C LEU A 79 6.08 -14.69 -10.47
N GLY A 80 5.03 -13.90 -10.35
CA GLY A 80 5.12 -12.53 -9.91
C GLY A 80 3.76 -11.94 -9.57
N GLN A 81 3.71 -10.64 -9.45
CA GLN A 81 2.51 -9.90 -9.11
C GLN A 81 2.38 -8.67 -10.00
N VAL A 82 1.15 -8.30 -10.31
CA VAL A 82 0.82 -7.07 -11.03
C VAL A 82 0.00 -6.20 -10.11
N GLN A 83 0.42 -4.94 -9.94
CA GLN A 83 -0.22 -4.00 -9.04
C GLN A 83 -0.65 -2.74 -9.75
N ARG A 84 -1.75 -2.16 -9.28
CA ARG A 84 -2.16 -0.81 -9.62
C ARG A 84 -2.22 0.00 -8.34
N TRP A 85 -1.56 1.16 -8.34
CA TRP A 85 -1.42 2.00 -7.15
C TRP A 85 -2.45 3.11 -7.18
N PHE A 86 -3.16 3.26 -6.07
CA PHE A 86 -4.12 4.34 -5.84
C PHE A 86 -3.59 5.23 -4.72
N ARG A 87 -3.70 6.54 -4.91
CA ARG A 87 -3.27 7.53 -3.94
C ARG A 87 -4.47 8.18 -3.31
N PHE A 88 -4.41 8.33 -1.99
CA PHE A 88 -5.42 8.97 -1.19
C PHE A 88 -4.78 10.10 -0.39
N ALA A 89 -5.49 11.20 -0.22
CA ALA A 89 -5.05 12.33 0.60
C ALA A 89 -5.93 12.45 1.83
N THR A 90 -5.34 12.80 2.97
CA THR A 90 -6.10 13.01 4.20
C THR A 90 -7.04 14.20 4.06
N ARG A 91 -8.27 14.07 4.60
CA ARG A 91 -9.26 15.14 4.62
C ARG A 91 -9.14 16.06 5.83
N HIS A 92 -8.44 15.59 6.88
CA HIS A 92 -8.27 16.33 8.13
C HIS A 92 -7.01 15.87 8.85
N ASP A 93 -6.63 16.60 9.91
CA ASP A 93 -5.37 16.33 10.62
C ASP A 93 -5.45 15.18 11.63
N ALA A 94 -6.64 14.69 11.91
CA ALA A 94 -6.87 13.67 12.93
C ALA A 94 -7.06 12.26 12.37
N VAL A 95 -6.51 11.96 11.20
CA VAL A 95 -6.59 10.63 10.59
C VAL A 95 -5.80 9.63 11.41
N ILE A 96 -6.50 8.67 12.00
CA ILE A 96 -5.91 7.62 12.84
C ILE A 96 -6.37 6.27 12.33
N PRO A 97 -5.47 5.46 11.75
CA PRO A 97 -5.83 4.12 11.31
C PRO A 97 -6.13 3.20 12.48
N THR A 98 -6.89 2.14 12.20
CA THR A 98 -7.12 1.04 13.13
C THR A 98 -6.54 -0.22 12.50
N VAL A 99 -5.58 -0.85 13.17
CA VAL A 99 -4.99 -2.11 12.71
C VAL A 99 -5.72 -3.28 13.32
N ASP A 100 -5.77 -4.41 12.58
CA ASP A 100 -6.50 -5.61 13.02
C ASP A 100 -5.68 -6.50 13.97
N ASN A 101 -4.41 -6.18 14.20
CA ASN A 101 -3.45 -6.95 15.00
C ASN A 101 -3.14 -8.34 14.44
N ARG A 102 -3.46 -8.58 13.16
CA ARG A 102 -3.19 -9.81 12.43
C ARG A 102 -2.30 -9.53 11.24
N GLU A 103 -2.86 -8.91 10.22
CA GLU A 103 -2.11 -8.52 9.03
C GLU A 103 -1.13 -7.38 9.34
N PHE A 104 -1.61 -6.37 10.06
CA PHE A 104 -0.81 -5.26 10.55
C PHE A 104 -0.96 -5.11 12.06
N VAL A 105 0.16 -4.80 12.73
CA VAL A 105 0.20 -4.63 14.19
C VAL A 105 0.54 -3.21 14.62
N ALA A 106 1.01 -2.37 13.71
CA ALA A 106 1.37 -0.98 14.00
C ALA A 106 1.29 -0.13 12.74
N TRP A 107 1.24 1.18 12.92
CA TRP A 107 1.28 2.14 11.81
C TRP A 107 2.08 3.38 12.21
N LYS A 108 2.61 4.09 11.23
CA LYS A 108 3.25 5.39 11.45
C LYS A 108 3.29 6.20 10.15
N TRP A 109 3.44 7.52 10.29
CA TRP A 109 3.74 8.40 9.17
C TRP A 109 5.23 8.37 8.89
N VAL A 110 5.61 8.18 7.62
CA VAL A 110 7.03 8.05 7.24
C VAL A 110 7.33 8.83 5.98
N GLU A 111 8.61 9.16 5.79
CA GLU A 111 9.10 9.71 4.54
C GLU A 111 9.15 8.62 3.46
N ILE A 112 8.80 8.98 2.23
CA ILE A 112 8.81 8.03 1.11
C ILE A 112 10.16 7.33 0.91
N PRO A 113 11.32 8.06 0.92
CA PRO A 113 12.62 7.38 0.76
C PRO A 113 12.90 6.36 1.87
N TRP A 114 12.49 6.66 3.09
CA TRP A 114 12.65 5.71 4.20
C TRP A 114 11.88 4.42 3.93
N LEU A 115 10.63 4.53 3.47
CA LEU A 115 9.79 3.36 3.20
C LEU A 115 10.37 2.52 2.05
N ILE A 116 10.82 3.15 0.98
CA ILE A 116 11.44 2.45 -0.15
C ILE A 116 12.64 1.64 0.32
N ALA A 117 13.43 2.18 1.25
CA ALA A 117 14.58 1.49 1.81
C ALA A 117 14.21 0.29 2.71
N GLN A 118 12.99 0.27 3.27
CA GLN A 118 12.53 -0.79 4.17
C GLN A 118 12.03 -2.04 3.44
N VAL A 119 11.50 -1.87 2.22
CA VAL A 119 10.90 -3.01 1.51
C VAL A 119 11.96 -3.96 0.97
N PRO A 120 11.62 -5.26 0.81
CA PRO A 120 12.53 -6.22 0.19
C PRO A 120 12.93 -5.80 -1.22
N ASP A 121 14.13 -6.22 -1.67
CA ASP A 121 14.67 -5.83 -2.97
C ASP A 121 13.73 -6.13 -4.13
N PHE A 122 13.03 -7.25 -4.10
CA PHE A 122 12.12 -7.63 -5.17
C PHE A 122 10.90 -6.70 -5.30
N ARG A 123 10.57 -5.94 -4.26
CA ARG A 123 9.47 -4.96 -4.28
C ARG A 123 9.97 -3.53 -4.50
N ARG A 124 11.26 -3.29 -4.35
CA ARG A 124 11.81 -1.92 -4.36
C ARG A 124 11.53 -1.18 -5.67
N LEU A 125 11.69 -1.85 -6.80
CA LEU A 125 11.42 -1.23 -8.10
C LEU A 125 9.95 -0.86 -8.25
N ALA A 126 9.04 -1.73 -7.78
CA ALA A 126 7.60 -1.45 -7.81
C ALA A 126 7.27 -0.23 -6.95
N TYR A 127 7.87 -0.12 -5.76
CA TYR A 127 7.69 1.04 -4.89
C TYR A 127 8.24 2.32 -5.52
N GLN A 128 9.43 2.25 -6.13
CA GLN A 128 10.01 3.39 -6.83
C GLN A 128 9.11 3.86 -7.97
N ARG A 129 8.55 2.94 -8.75
CA ARG A 129 7.64 3.28 -9.85
C ARG A 129 6.32 3.84 -9.34
N GLY A 130 5.75 3.23 -8.30
CA GLY A 130 4.50 3.68 -7.71
C GLY A 130 4.60 5.10 -7.14
N PHE A 131 5.62 5.36 -6.36
CA PHE A 131 5.86 6.69 -5.79
C PHE A 131 6.37 7.69 -6.83
N GLY A 132 7.12 7.25 -7.82
CA GLY A 132 7.59 8.11 -8.90
C GLY A 132 6.44 8.75 -9.67
N ALA A 133 5.37 8.01 -9.90
CA ALA A 133 4.15 8.55 -10.50
C ALA A 133 3.45 9.56 -9.59
N ALA A 134 3.69 9.51 -8.28
CA ALA A 134 3.11 10.44 -7.32
C ALA A 134 3.93 11.72 -7.18
N THR A 135 5.20 11.72 -7.58
CA THR A 135 6.11 12.85 -7.41
C THR A 135 6.37 13.63 -8.71
N SER A 136 5.95 13.08 -9.82
CA SER A 136 6.10 13.73 -11.14
C SER A 136 4.86 14.62 -11.51
#